data_86f23be15cfbd49a759636d25cd4aca3
#
_entry.id   86f23be15cfbd49a759636d25cd4aca3
#
_cell.length_a   1.000
_cell.length_b   1.000
_cell.length_c   1.000
_cell.angle_alpha   90.00
_cell.angle_beta   90.00
_cell.angle_gamma   90.00
#
_symmetry.space_group_name_H-M   'P 1'
#
loop_
_entity.id
_entity.type
_entity.pdbx_description
1 polymer ?
#
loop_
_entity_poly.entity_id
_entity_poly.type
_entity_poly.pdbx_seq_one_letter_code
_entity_poly.pdbx_strand_id
1 'polypeptide(L)'
;MNPNLVVLVGQMGVGKTTVGQLVADRLALPFYDCDAQIEEITGRTSKEIALSDGVPALHLLELSVLLSAIEQAPAVIAAAASVVDTPTGRDAIREATCVWIDRVPDTSAQPGEDHRRSVDAGEHLERRRPIYQELANLTLTGPGPAQVYANRVAEFLGDNL
;
A
#
# COMPACT_ATOMS: atom_id res chain seq x y z
N MET A 1 12.19 12.15 4.35
CA MET A 1 10.81 11.90 4.81
C MET A 1 9.98 13.16 4.63
N ASN A 2 8.84 13.06 3.98
CA ASN A 2 7.92 14.17 3.78
C ASN A 2 6.63 13.93 4.59
N PRO A 3 6.38 14.69 5.65
CA PRO A 3 5.20 14.46 6.50
C PRO A 3 3.87 14.78 5.82
N ASN A 4 3.90 15.50 4.71
CA ASN A 4 2.71 15.84 3.93
C ASN A 4 2.40 14.84 2.81
N LEU A 5 3.24 13.81 2.67
CA LEU A 5 3.04 12.72 1.72
C LEU A 5 3.28 11.39 2.42
N VAL A 6 2.21 10.66 2.67
CA VAL A 6 2.24 9.38 3.38
C VAL A 6 1.92 8.26 2.39
N VAL A 7 2.81 7.29 2.26
CA VAL A 7 2.58 6.12 1.42
C VAL A 7 2.53 4.86 2.30
N LEU A 8 1.40 4.17 2.27
CA LEU A 8 1.22 2.90 2.96
C LEU A 8 1.61 1.76 2.04
N VAL A 9 2.50 0.91 2.52
CA VAL A 9 2.98 -0.27 1.81
C VAL A 9 2.70 -1.53 2.62
N GLY A 10 2.73 -2.67 1.97
CA GLY A 10 2.48 -3.97 2.59
C GLY A 10 1.76 -4.90 1.64
N GLN A 11 1.54 -6.13 2.09
CA GLN A 11 0.84 -7.14 1.31
C GLN A 11 -0.60 -6.76 1.00
N MET A 12 -1.14 -7.38 -0.04
CA MET A 12 -2.57 -7.34 -0.31
C MET A 12 -3.36 -7.88 0.90
N GLY A 13 -4.43 -7.17 1.29
CA GLY A 13 -5.33 -7.61 2.36
C GLY A 13 -4.88 -7.30 3.78
N VAL A 14 -3.82 -6.52 3.99
CA VAL A 14 -3.37 -6.14 5.35
C VAL A 14 -4.13 -4.95 5.93
N GLY A 15 -4.95 -4.27 5.13
CA GLY A 15 -5.77 -3.14 5.59
C GLY A 15 -5.24 -1.76 5.20
N LYS A 16 -4.40 -1.65 4.17
CA LYS A 16 -3.86 -0.37 3.69
C LYS A 16 -4.95 0.65 3.37
N THR A 17 -6.01 0.22 2.69
CA THR A 17 -7.12 1.11 2.32
C THR A 17 -7.83 1.65 3.55
N THR A 18 -8.19 0.79 4.48
CA THR A 18 -8.91 1.21 5.70
C THR A 18 -8.05 2.11 6.58
N VAL A 19 -6.81 1.72 6.83
CA VAL A 19 -5.87 2.53 7.62
C VAL A 19 -5.59 3.86 6.92
N GLY A 20 -5.34 3.83 5.61
CA GLY A 20 -5.05 5.02 4.81
C GLY A 20 -6.17 6.05 4.84
N GLN A 21 -7.43 5.60 4.71
CA GLN A 21 -8.57 6.51 4.79
C GLN A 21 -8.66 7.17 6.18
N LEU A 22 -8.47 6.40 7.24
CA LEU A 22 -8.50 6.94 8.61
C LEU A 22 -7.36 7.94 8.86
N VAL A 23 -6.17 7.66 8.34
CA VAL A 23 -5.03 8.58 8.43
C VAL A 23 -5.33 9.88 7.66
N ALA A 24 -5.83 9.77 6.44
CA ALA A 24 -6.19 10.91 5.61
C ALA A 24 -7.24 11.81 6.29
N ASP A 25 -8.29 11.19 6.86
CA ASP A 25 -9.33 11.90 7.59
C ASP A 25 -8.75 12.67 8.79
N ARG A 26 -7.82 12.05 9.53
CA ARG A 26 -7.16 12.69 10.67
C ARG A 26 -6.28 13.86 10.31
N LEU A 27 -5.56 13.73 9.19
CA LEU A 27 -4.63 14.74 8.71
C LEU A 27 -5.31 15.79 7.83
N ALA A 28 -6.60 15.63 7.54
CA ALA A 28 -7.36 16.44 6.59
C ALA A 28 -6.67 16.49 5.22
N LEU A 29 -6.18 15.34 4.75
CA LEU A 29 -5.53 15.18 3.46
C LEU A 29 -6.37 14.35 2.50
N PRO A 30 -6.20 14.54 1.19
CA PRO A 30 -6.79 13.63 0.21
C PRO A 30 -6.26 12.20 0.38
N PHE A 31 -7.10 11.21 0.09
CA PHE A 31 -6.74 9.80 0.08
C PHE A 31 -6.83 9.23 -1.33
N TYR A 32 -5.79 8.52 -1.73
CA TYR A 32 -5.75 7.79 -3.00
C TYR A 32 -5.46 6.32 -2.76
N ASP A 33 -6.41 5.47 -3.14
CA ASP A 33 -6.23 4.03 -3.22
C ASP A 33 -5.84 3.66 -4.65
N CYS A 34 -4.64 3.13 -4.84
CA CYS A 34 -4.13 2.83 -6.18
C CYS A 34 -4.95 1.77 -6.90
N ASP A 35 -5.47 0.77 -6.20
CA ASP A 35 -6.35 -0.24 -6.79
C ASP A 35 -7.68 0.36 -7.28
N ALA A 36 -8.26 1.24 -6.48
CA ALA A 36 -9.48 1.95 -6.86
C ALA A 36 -9.25 2.87 -8.06
N GLN A 37 -8.10 3.53 -8.13
CA GLN A 37 -7.74 4.38 -9.27
C GLN A 37 -7.55 3.59 -10.56
N ILE A 38 -6.95 2.41 -10.49
CA ILE A 38 -6.84 1.51 -11.65
C ILE A 38 -8.23 1.17 -12.19
N GLU A 39 -9.15 0.81 -11.32
CA GLU A 39 -10.52 0.47 -11.72
C GLU A 39 -11.25 1.68 -12.32
N GLU A 40 -11.07 2.86 -11.76
CA GLU A 40 -11.65 4.10 -12.28
C GLU A 40 -11.12 4.44 -13.67
N ILE A 41 -9.81 4.31 -13.90
CA ILE A 41 -9.17 4.66 -15.17
C ILE A 41 -9.48 3.62 -16.25
N THR A 42 -9.45 2.33 -15.91
CA THR A 42 -9.54 1.24 -16.88
C THR A 42 -10.93 0.64 -17.04
N GLY A 43 -11.82 0.84 -16.05
CA GLY A 43 -13.10 0.14 -15.97
C GLY A 43 -12.95 -1.33 -15.60
N ARG A 44 -11.75 -1.78 -15.23
CA ARG A 44 -11.45 -3.18 -14.90
C ARG A 44 -10.74 -3.26 -13.55
N THR A 45 -11.01 -4.36 -12.83
CA THR A 45 -10.28 -4.65 -11.59
C THR A 45 -8.84 -5.09 -11.89
N SER A 46 -7.96 -4.98 -10.89
CA SER A 46 -6.58 -5.50 -10.99
C SER A 46 -6.55 -6.97 -11.37
N LYS A 47 -7.48 -7.77 -10.81
CA LYS A 47 -7.61 -9.19 -11.16
C LYS A 47 -7.95 -9.42 -12.64
N GLU A 48 -8.91 -8.65 -13.16
CA GLU A 48 -9.30 -8.72 -14.57
C GLU A 48 -8.13 -8.36 -15.49
N ILE A 49 -7.38 -7.32 -15.15
CA ILE A 49 -6.21 -6.88 -15.92
C ILE A 49 -5.11 -7.97 -15.88
N ALA A 50 -4.82 -8.54 -14.71
CA ALA A 50 -3.84 -9.61 -14.59
C ALA A 50 -4.21 -10.83 -15.43
N LEU A 51 -5.48 -11.19 -15.48
CA LEU A 51 -5.97 -12.33 -16.26
C LEU A 51 -5.97 -12.08 -17.77
N SER A 52 -6.32 -10.86 -18.21
CA SER A 52 -6.43 -10.55 -19.65
C SER A 52 -5.13 -10.04 -20.26
N ASP A 53 -4.40 -9.17 -19.56
CA ASP A 53 -3.23 -8.46 -20.08
C ASP A 53 -1.91 -9.01 -19.49
N GLY A 54 -1.98 -9.81 -18.45
CA GLY A 54 -0.82 -10.38 -17.75
C GLY A 54 -0.37 -9.58 -16.54
N VAL A 55 0.30 -10.23 -15.62
CA VAL A 55 0.81 -9.65 -14.38
C VAL A 55 1.83 -8.52 -14.64
N PRO A 56 2.78 -8.65 -15.61
CA PRO A 56 3.69 -7.55 -15.89
C PRO A 56 3.00 -6.25 -16.32
N ALA A 57 1.93 -6.35 -17.11
CA ALA A 57 1.14 -5.18 -17.53
C ALA A 57 0.44 -4.53 -16.32
N LEU A 58 -0.10 -5.33 -15.41
CA LEU A 58 -0.68 -4.83 -14.16
C LEU A 58 0.36 -4.09 -13.32
N HIS A 59 1.54 -4.66 -13.14
CA HIS A 59 2.62 -4.05 -12.34
C HIS A 59 3.06 -2.70 -12.90
N LEU A 60 3.15 -2.55 -14.23
CA LEU A 60 3.45 -1.27 -14.87
C LEU A 60 2.36 -0.23 -14.59
N LEU A 61 1.12 -0.63 -14.63
CA LEU A 61 -0.01 0.24 -14.34
C LEU A 61 -0.05 0.65 -12.87
N GLU A 62 0.20 -0.29 -11.97
CA GLU A 62 0.30 -0.03 -10.53
C GLU A 62 1.39 0.99 -10.21
N LEU A 63 2.55 0.87 -10.84
CA LEU A 63 3.64 1.83 -10.69
C LEU A 63 3.24 3.21 -11.24
N SER A 64 2.66 3.27 -12.42
CA SER A 64 2.21 4.50 -13.05
C SER A 64 1.20 5.26 -12.18
N VAL A 65 0.24 4.54 -11.61
CA VAL A 65 -0.77 5.12 -10.72
C VAL A 65 -0.14 5.66 -9.43
N LEU A 66 0.82 4.94 -8.85
CA LEU A 66 1.56 5.43 -7.68
C LEU A 66 2.30 6.74 -7.99
N LEU A 67 3.02 6.81 -9.09
CA LEU A 67 3.78 8.01 -9.48
C LEU A 67 2.84 9.21 -9.70
N SER A 68 1.70 8.99 -10.34
CA SER A 68 0.70 10.04 -10.50
C SER A 68 0.11 10.51 -9.17
N ALA A 69 -0.15 9.60 -8.25
CA ALA A 69 -0.67 9.94 -6.92
C ALA A 69 0.34 10.74 -6.10
N ILE A 70 1.62 10.41 -6.18
CA ILE A 70 2.70 11.15 -5.50
C ILE A 70 2.76 12.61 -5.98
N GLU A 71 2.51 12.87 -7.24
CA GLU A 71 2.47 14.22 -7.80
C GLU A 71 1.32 15.06 -7.22
N GLN A 72 0.32 14.42 -6.61
CA GLN A 72 -0.82 15.10 -5.98
C GLN A 72 -0.55 15.51 -4.52
N ALA A 73 0.68 15.43 -4.04
CA ALA A 73 1.00 15.83 -2.67
C ALA A 73 0.50 17.26 -2.35
N PRO A 74 0.00 17.53 -1.13
CA PRO A 74 -0.07 16.61 0.03
C PRO A 74 -1.17 15.56 -0.09
N ALA A 75 -0.88 14.34 0.32
CA ALA A 75 -1.80 13.21 0.18
C ALA A 75 -1.42 12.01 1.06
N VAL A 76 -2.39 11.13 1.28
CA VAL A 76 -2.18 9.78 1.81
C VAL A 76 -2.48 8.79 0.70
N ILE A 77 -1.59 7.84 0.46
CA ILE A 77 -1.66 6.89 -0.65
C ILE A 77 -1.57 5.47 -0.12
N ALA A 78 -2.51 4.62 -0.51
CA ALA A 78 -2.40 3.17 -0.34
C ALA A 78 -1.84 2.57 -1.64
N ALA A 79 -0.60 2.11 -1.60
CA ALA A 79 0.11 1.59 -2.76
C ALA A 79 -0.12 0.10 -2.96
N ALA A 80 -0.05 -0.36 -4.21
CA ALA A 80 -0.05 -1.79 -4.51
C ALA A 80 1.23 -2.46 -3.99
N ALA A 81 1.14 -3.74 -3.65
CA ALA A 81 2.27 -4.47 -3.08
C ALA A 81 3.49 -4.56 -4.02
N SER A 82 3.27 -4.59 -5.33
CA SER A 82 4.31 -4.76 -6.34
C SER A 82 5.24 -3.56 -6.54
N VAL A 83 4.82 -2.36 -6.11
CA VAL A 83 5.56 -1.12 -6.44
C VAL A 83 6.97 -1.09 -5.89
N VAL A 84 7.24 -1.84 -4.83
CA VAL A 84 8.57 -1.95 -4.23
C VAL A 84 9.52 -2.88 -5.01
N ASP A 85 9.02 -3.60 -6.00
CA ASP A 85 9.82 -4.53 -6.79
C ASP A 85 10.73 -3.81 -7.79
N THR A 86 10.47 -2.55 -8.11
CA THR A 86 11.26 -1.77 -9.05
C THR A 86 12.06 -0.66 -8.36
N PRO A 87 13.26 -0.31 -8.89
CA PRO A 87 14.01 0.85 -8.40
C PRO A 87 13.21 2.14 -8.46
N THR A 88 12.45 2.37 -9.53
CA THR A 88 11.62 3.57 -9.70
C THR A 88 10.58 3.71 -8.58
N GLY A 89 9.90 2.62 -8.26
CA GLY A 89 8.93 2.61 -7.16
C GLY A 89 9.57 2.86 -5.80
N ARG A 90 10.70 2.23 -5.54
CA ARG A 90 11.44 2.43 -4.29
C ARG A 90 11.93 3.87 -4.13
N ASP A 91 12.49 4.45 -5.18
CA ASP A 91 12.97 5.84 -5.16
C ASP A 91 11.84 6.83 -4.91
N ALA A 92 10.69 6.62 -5.55
CA ALA A 92 9.51 7.44 -5.32
C ALA A 92 9.01 7.37 -3.87
N ILE A 93 8.98 6.17 -3.30
CA ILE A 93 8.53 5.94 -1.91
C ILE A 93 9.51 6.59 -0.91
N ARG A 94 10.81 6.60 -1.19
CA ARG A 94 11.80 7.23 -0.31
C ARG A 94 11.57 8.74 -0.12
N GLU A 95 10.95 9.40 -1.06
CA GLU A 95 10.63 10.84 -0.94
C GLU A 95 9.43 11.09 -0.01
N ALA A 96 8.62 10.08 0.25
CA ALA A 96 7.45 10.15 1.12
C ALA A 96 7.77 9.67 2.55
N THR A 97 6.81 9.84 3.46
CA THR A 97 6.79 9.07 4.70
C THR A 97 6.21 7.70 4.40
N CYS A 98 7.06 6.68 4.44
CA CYS A 98 6.68 5.31 4.16
C CYS A 98 6.21 4.61 5.44
N VAL A 99 4.99 4.12 5.44
CA VAL A 99 4.39 3.35 6.53
C VAL A 99 4.16 1.92 6.05
N TRP A 100 4.84 0.97 6.68
CA TRP A 100 4.67 -0.45 6.37
C TRP A 100 3.71 -1.10 7.36
N ILE A 101 2.63 -1.70 6.82
CA ILE A 101 1.72 -2.52 7.62
C ILE A 101 2.20 -3.97 7.54
N ASP A 102 2.89 -4.41 8.59
CA ASP A 102 3.42 -5.76 8.73
C ASP A 102 2.50 -6.60 9.59
N ARG A 103 1.46 -7.15 8.98
CA ARG A 103 0.52 -8.07 9.64
C ARG A 103 0.09 -9.16 8.67
N VAL A 104 -0.43 -10.24 9.24
CA VAL A 104 -1.02 -11.32 8.44
C VAL A 104 -2.31 -10.80 7.79
N PRO A 105 -2.48 -10.99 6.46
CA PRO A 105 -3.71 -10.61 5.78
C PRO A 105 -4.93 -11.28 6.41
N ASP A 106 -6.05 -10.53 6.49
CA ASP A 106 -7.31 -11.10 6.92
C ASP A 106 -7.90 -11.94 5.78
N THR A 107 -7.79 -13.26 5.92
CA THR A 107 -8.32 -14.23 4.95
C THR A 107 -9.76 -14.65 5.25
N SER A 108 -10.35 -14.16 6.33
CA SER A 108 -11.69 -14.58 6.77
C SER A 108 -12.82 -14.08 5.87
N ALA A 109 -12.55 -13.08 5.03
CA ALA A 109 -13.56 -12.42 4.22
C ALA A 109 -13.92 -13.13 2.91
N GLN A 110 -13.17 -14.17 2.48
CA GLN A 110 -13.45 -14.92 1.24
C GLN A 110 -13.22 -16.42 1.40
N PRO A 111 -14.25 -17.16 1.79
CA PRO A 111 -14.18 -18.61 1.73
C PRO A 111 -14.21 -19.06 0.27
N GLY A 112 -13.09 -19.62 -0.25
CA GLY A 112 -13.05 -20.28 -1.53
C GLY A 112 -12.02 -19.81 -2.55
N GLU A 113 -11.16 -18.87 -2.24
CA GLU A 113 -10.06 -18.49 -3.12
C GLU A 113 -8.75 -19.20 -2.73
N ASP A 114 -8.47 -20.14 -3.56
CA ASP A 114 -7.27 -20.85 -3.97
C ASP A 114 -6.02 -20.78 -3.06
N HIS A 115 -5.63 -21.97 -2.53
CA HIS A 115 -4.36 -22.21 -1.84
C HIS A 115 -3.12 -21.68 -2.59
N ARG A 116 -3.19 -21.55 -3.92
CA ARG A 116 -2.10 -20.98 -4.73
C ARG A 116 -1.81 -19.53 -4.40
N ARG A 117 -2.83 -18.73 -4.11
CA ARG A 117 -2.65 -17.32 -3.74
C ARG A 117 -1.97 -17.15 -2.39
N SER A 118 -2.21 -18.05 -1.45
CA SER A 118 -1.58 -17.95 -0.13
C SER A 118 -0.09 -18.34 -0.18
N VAL A 119 0.27 -19.30 -1.03
CA VAL A 119 1.68 -19.70 -1.24
C VAL A 119 2.44 -18.60 -1.99
N ASP A 120 1.88 -18.09 -3.08
CA ASP A 120 2.47 -16.99 -3.85
C ASP A 120 2.60 -15.73 -2.99
N ALA A 121 1.61 -15.42 -2.16
CA ALA A 121 1.65 -14.28 -1.25
C ALA A 121 2.76 -14.45 -0.20
N GLY A 122 2.98 -15.67 0.31
CA GLY A 122 4.06 -15.96 1.26
C GLY A 122 5.45 -15.76 0.65
N GLU A 123 5.67 -16.28 -0.56
CA GLU A 123 6.94 -16.12 -1.29
C GLU A 123 7.21 -14.65 -1.62
N HIS A 124 6.20 -13.91 -2.08
CA HIS A 124 6.32 -12.48 -2.34
C HIS A 124 6.63 -11.70 -1.07
N LEU A 125 6.02 -12.05 0.05
CA LEU A 125 6.30 -11.40 1.33
C LEU A 125 7.75 -11.61 1.76
N GLU A 126 8.25 -12.84 1.72
CA GLU A 126 9.62 -13.13 2.10
C GLU A 126 10.62 -12.34 1.27
N ARG A 127 10.39 -12.24 -0.04
CA ARG A 127 11.21 -11.45 -0.96
C ARG A 127 11.12 -9.96 -0.69
N ARG A 128 9.91 -9.46 -0.38
CA ARG A 128 9.66 -8.02 -0.19
C ARG A 128 9.96 -7.53 1.22
N ARG A 129 9.96 -8.40 2.22
CA ARG A 129 10.18 -8.02 3.62
C ARG A 129 11.43 -7.18 3.84
N PRO A 130 12.63 -7.56 3.35
CA PRO A 130 13.82 -6.73 3.49
C PRO A 130 13.68 -5.36 2.83
N ILE A 131 12.96 -5.28 1.73
CA ILE A 131 12.71 -4.02 1.02
C ILE A 131 11.80 -3.13 1.85
N TYR A 132 10.71 -3.66 2.38
CA TYR A 132 9.82 -2.92 3.27
C TYR A 132 10.56 -2.40 4.51
N GLN A 133 11.40 -3.23 5.11
CA GLN A 133 12.20 -2.86 6.29
C GLN A 133 13.14 -1.70 5.99
N GLU A 134 13.77 -1.69 4.83
CA GLU A 134 14.65 -0.61 4.39
C GLU A 134 13.89 0.70 4.14
N LEU A 135 12.73 0.62 3.48
CA LEU A 135 11.96 1.78 3.06
C LEU A 135 11.15 2.42 4.20
N ALA A 136 10.70 1.62 5.16
CA ALA A 136 9.75 2.07 6.17
C ALA A 136 10.34 3.10 7.13
N ASN A 137 9.68 4.24 7.27
CA ASN A 137 9.91 5.18 8.35
C ASN A 137 9.18 4.74 9.63
N LEU A 138 8.04 4.08 9.47
CA LEU A 138 7.24 3.52 10.55
C LEU A 138 6.75 2.13 10.14
N THR A 139 6.87 1.17 11.04
CA THR A 139 6.34 -0.18 10.86
C THR A 139 5.22 -0.43 11.85
N LEU A 140 4.06 -0.82 11.36
CA LEU A 140 2.87 -1.15 12.16
C LEU A 140 2.74 -2.66 12.25
N THR A 141 2.87 -3.19 13.46
CA THR A 141 2.80 -4.62 13.74
C THR A 141 1.77 -4.92 14.83
N GLY A 142 1.44 -6.18 14.95
CA GLY A 142 0.58 -6.69 16.01
C GLY A 142 -0.92 -6.61 15.70
N PRO A 143 -1.73 -7.26 16.53
CA PRO A 143 -3.18 -7.24 16.38
C PRO A 143 -3.74 -5.87 16.76
N GLY A 144 -4.90 -5.57 16.24
CA GLY A 144 -5.63 -4.37 16.60
C GLY A 144 -6.46 -3.84 15.45
N PRO A 145 -7.47 -3.01 15.76
CA PRO A 145 -8.29 -2.39 14.73
C PRO A 145 -7.51 -1.30 13.98
N ALA A 146 -7.97 -1.01 12.76
CA ALA A 146 -7.37 0.01 11.90
C ALA A 146 -7.23 1.37 12.57
N GLN A 147 -8.13 1.71 13.47
CA GLN A 147 -8.10 2.97 14.24
C GLN A 147 -6.83 3.10 15.09
N VAL A 148 -6.38 2.01 15.71
CA VAL A 148 -5.14 2.00 16.50
C VAL A 148 -3.94 2.28 15.60
N TYR A 149 -3.89 1.68 14.42
CA TYR A 149 -2.84 1.92 13.44
C TYR A 149 -2.84 3.36 12.94
N ALA A 150 -4.02 3.90 12.64
CA ALA A 150 -4.15 5.30 12.22
C ALA A 150 -3.67 6.26 13.31
N ASN A 151 -3.97 5.98 14.58
CA ASN A 151 -3.49 6.76 15.71
C ASN A 151 -1.94 6.77 15.78
N ARG A 152 -1.33 5.61 15.60
CA ARG A 152 0.14 5.48 15.62
C ARG A 152 0.81 6.27 14.49
N VAL A 153 0.21 6.29 13.31
CA VAL A 153 0.70 7.11 12.19
C VAL A 153 0.62 8.60 12.53
N ALA A 154 -0.51 9.04 13.04
CA ALA A 154 -0.71 10.45 13.41
C ALA A 154 0.26 10.89 14.50
N GLU A 155 0.48 10.09 15.52
CA GLU A 155 1.46 10.34 16.58
C GLU A 155 2.88 10.42 16.01
N PHE A 156 3.26 9.45 15.18
CA PHE A 156 4.58 9.44 14.54
C PHE A 156 4.83 10.72 13.73
N LEU A 157 3.85 11.16 12.97
CA LEU A 157 3.97 12.38 12.17
C LEU A 157 4.03 13.63 13.05
N GLY A 158 3.26 13.68 14.15
CA GLY A 158 3.28 14.77 15.11
C GLY A 158 4.62 14.91 15.82
N ASP A 159 5.27 13.79 16.14
CA ASP A 159 6.56 13.79 16.81
C ASP A 159 7.73 14.16 15.88
N ASN A 160 7.52 14.14 14.57
CA ASN A 160 8.55 14.41 13.55
C ASN A 160 8.33 15.70 12.76
N LEU A 161 7.41 16.55 13.21
CA LEU A 161 7.16 17.86 12.61
C LEU A 161 8.10 18.95 13.16
#